data_9008311851f43bfdabcc6ef07236b385
#
_entry.id   9008311851f43bfdabcc6ef07236b385
#
_cell.length_a   1.000
_cell.length_b   1.000
_cell.length_c   1.000
_cell.angle_alpha   90.00
_cell.angle_beta   90.00
_cell.angle_gamma   90.00
#
_symmetry.space_group_name_H-M   'P 1'
#
loop_
_entity.id
_entity.type
_entity.pdbx_description
1 polymer ?
#
loop_
_entity_poly.entity_id
_entity_poly.type
_entity_poly.pdbx_seq_one_letter_code
_entity_poly.pdbx_strand_id
1 'polypeptide(L)'
;MSQKETEKRNHKDVADIVKDIPGVYSAPRFSSMKGKSDIRMRGMDSKYTKILIDGRPVSSESAFPGFGSQGSIQSFIPPANAIERVEVIRGPMSSLYGTDAMGGVINIITKGFSNEPSANINGYYDIAQHKDIGNGYSTGFYASGAIVPDALGISLYGRYFHKFEDAKDYGNPKDADKNFGAKLMYKPTENDDLALDYKHTKNLTSRTLGKTAYLGYNTHEDDKDDQISLSHSGRYDKFLTDTYLSHEVTKTFSDQAASDIRLRSTIFNTQGSYLFDSNTLTLGAQYRHEKLDSSQNEPGFNDDAHLKRWDVSVFGEDNFYVTDALALTAGLRYNYDKDYGGHFAPRGYIVYHLNENLSFKGGVSAGYTTPNIDDRSEGLKIPINHGRGIRLGRSSLKPETSVNYEIGTMYDNNDNLSLSATVFHTDFKDKIDSVVRCGGWGSGADFNNPATWTCVYQGKTYFGIYENVNIGRASIDGLELSGEWKILSNLAFHANYTYAKSKQKSGENEGKALTDTPRYMIKTGLDYDFNSDLSFWTQVNYISRVKNGVYVNTKGYAVTDVGTNYKITKNASVNFSVYNVFNERVIDDKPTRALIAEGRKFQLGFNVNF
;
A
#
# COMPACT_ATOMS: atom_id res chain seq x y z
N MET A 1 -2.86 4.10 -14.24
CA MET A 1 -4.05 4.89 -13.85
C MET A 1 -3.72 6.36 -14.03
N SER A 2 -4.45 7.06 -14.86
CA SER A 2 -4.20 8.45 -15.23
C SER A 2 -4.83 9.44 -14.26
N GLN A 3 -4.40 10.72 -14.32
CA GLN A 3 -4.99 11.80 -13.55
C GLN A 3 -6.52 11.90 -13.75
N LYS A 4 -7.01 11.79 -15.00
CA LYS A 4 -8.46 11.84 -15.31
C LYS A 4 -9.25 10.74 -14.58
N GLU A 5 -8.69 9.55 -14.45
CA GLU A 5 -9.33 8.45 -13.72
C GLU A 5 -9.33 8.69 -12.21
N THR A 6 -8.25 9.27 -11.65
CA THR A 6 -8.18 9.61 -10.23
C THR A 6 -9.09 10.79 -9.86
N GLU A 7 -9.32 11.74 -10.76
CA GLU A 7 -10.19 12.92 -10.53
C GLU A 7 -11.69 12.64 -10.71
N LYS A 8 -12.06 11.62 -11.49
CA LYS A 8 -13.50 11.24 -11.69
C LYS A 8 -14.17 10.80 -10.39
N ARG A 9 -13.40 10.29 -9.43
CA ARG A 9 -13.89 9.77 -8.15
C ARG A 9 -13.13 10.41 -7.00
N ASN A 10 -13.83 10.79 -5.95
CA ASN A 10 -13.18 11.32 -4.75
C ASN A 10 -12.58 10.18 -3.93
N HIS A 11 -11.32 9.84 -4.20
CA HIS A 11 -10.61 8.79 -3.50
C HIS A 11 -10.26 9.20 -2.07
N LYS A 12 -10.52 8.30 -1.14
CA LYS A 12 -10.24 8.48 0.28
C LYS A 12 -8.73 8.32 0.57
N ASP A 13 -8.12 7.30 0.00
CA ASP A 13 -6.73 6.92 0.20
C ASP A 13 -6.20 6.17 -1.03
N VAL A 14 -4.93 5.74 -1.00
CA VAL A 14 -4.33 4.97 -2.11
C VAL A 14 -4.97 3.60 -2.28
N ALA A 15 -5.41 2.96 -1.20
CA ALA A 15 -6.10 1.69 -1.33
C ALA A 15 -7.38 1.82 -2.16
N ASP A 16 -8.03 2.97 -2.03
CA ASP A 16 -9.21 3.33 -2.82
C ASP A 16 -8.85 3.65 -4.28
N ILE A 17 -7.69 4.29 -4.53
CA ILE A 17 -7.19 4.56 -5.88
C ILE A 17 -6.85 3.25 -6.61
N VAL A 18 -6.13 2.33 -5.97
CA VAL A 18 -5.63 1.11 -6.62
C VAL A 18 -6.59 -0.07 -6.54
N LYS A 19 -7.70 0.04 -5.82
CA LYS A 19 -8.66 -1.07 -5.64
C LYS A 19 -9.18 -1.64 -6.96
N ASP A 20 -9.20 -0.82 -8.02
CA ASP A 20 -9.75 -1.20 -9.33
C ASP A 20 -8.73 -1.91 -10.24
N ILE A 21 -7.48 -2.02 -9.81
CA ILE A 21 -6.43 -2.69 -10.57
C ILE A 21 -6.54 -4.21 -10.39
N PRO A 22 -6.39 -5.03 -11.48
CA PRO A 22 -6.39 -6.48 -11.36
C PRO A 22 -5.29 -6.97 -10.40
N GLY A 23 -5.58 -8.01 -9.62
CA GLY A 23 -4.64 -8.56 -8.65
C GLY A 23 -4.48 -7.75 -7.36
N VAL A 24 -5.09 -6.56 -7.26
CA VAL A 24 -5.06 -5.72 -6.07
C VAL A 24 -6.33 -5.91 -5.25
N TYR A 25 -6.16 -6.16 -3.97
CA TYR A 25 -7.24 -6.27 -2.99
C TYR A 25 -7.04 -5.22 -1.89
N SER A 26 -7.97 -4.29 -1.80
CA SER A 26 -8.08 -3.37 -0.67
C SER A 26 -8.87 -4.04 0.44
N ALA A 27 -8.16 -4.58 1.42
CA ALA A 27 -8.76 -5.32 2.53
C ALA A 27 -9.15 -4.35 3.65
N PRO A 28 -10.44 -4.29 4.04
CA PRO A 28 -10.80 -3.60 5.27
C PRO A 28 -10.12 -4.34 6.44
N ARG A 29 -9.42 -3.59 7.30
CA ARG A 29 -8.69 -4.18 8.43
C ARG A 29 -9.49 -4.02 9.73
N PHE A 30 -10.09 -5.11 10.18
CA PHE A 30 -10.93 -5.15 11.40
C PHE A 30 -10.15 -5.05 12.69
N SER A 31 -8.93 -5.57 12.66
CA SER A 31 -8.03 -5.51 13.81
C SER A 31 -7.21 -4.23 13.83
N SER A 32 -7.25 -3.43 12.76
CA SER A 32 -6.50 -2.20 12.77
C SER A 32 -7.26 -1.19 13.63
N MET A 33 -6.61 -0.74 14.67
CA MET A 33 -7.08 0.34 15.51
C MET A 33 -7.38 1.60 14.71
N LYS A 34 -6.88 1.70 13.49
CA LYS A 34 -6.88 2.90 12.63
C LYS A 34 -8.01 2.95 11.61
N GLY A 35 -8.79 1.87 11.42
CA GLY A 35 -9.91 1.85 10.47
C GLY A 35 -9.50 2.03 9.00
N LYS A 36 -8.23 1.78 8.66
CA LYS A 36 -7.67 1.92 7.30
C LYS A 36 -7.56 0.58 6.61
N SER A 37 -7.63 0.58 5.28
CA SER A 37 -7.54 -0.64 4.47
C SER A 37 -6.09 -1.04 4.20
N ASP A 38 -5.84 -2.33 4.08
CA ASP A 38 -4.56 -2.87 3.60
C ASP A 38 -4.57 -3.05 2.09
N ILE A 39 -3.45 -2.80 1.45
CA ILE A 39 -3.27 -3.11 0.03
C ILE A 39 -2.53 -4.44 -0.08
N ARG A 40 -3.20 -5.43 -0.64
CA ARG A 40 -2.67 -6.77 -0.87
C ARG A 40 -2.60 -7.05 -2.35
N MET A 41 -1.49 -7.58 -2.82
CA MET A 41 -1.30 -7.93 -4.23
C MET A 41 -1.19 -9.44 -4.41
N ARG A 42 -1.88 -9.98 -5.42
CA ARG A 42 -1.81 -11.39 -5.82
C ARG A 42 -2.01 -12.39 -4.67
N GLY A 43 -2.84 -12.05 -3.69
CA GLY A 43 -3.09 -12.90 -2.52
C GLY A 43 -1.96 -12.91 -1.48
N MET A 44 -0.97 -12.03 -1.60
CA MET A 44 0.08 -11.82 -0.59
C MET A 44 -0.34 -10.80 0.45
N ASP A 45 0.30 -10.82 1.61
CA ASP A 45 0.09 -9.83 2.66
C ASP A 45 0.60 -8.44 2.22
N SER A 46 0.05 -7.38 2.81
CA SER A 46 0.41 -5.99 2.49
C SER A 46 1.88 -5.67 2.74
N LYS A 47 2.56 -6.35 3.68
CA LYS A 47 4.00 -6.18 3.92
C LYS A 47 4.89 -6.51 2.68
N TYR A 48 4.34 -7.20 1.69
CA TYR A 48 5.02 -7.52 0.43
C TYR A 48 4.69 -6.54 -0.69
N THR A 49 3.91 -5.49 -0.41
CA THR A 49 3.56 -4.44 -1.37
C THR A 49 4.33 -3.17 -1.05
N LYS A 50 5.30 -2.84 -1.88
CA LYS A 50 6.12 -1.64 -1.71
C LYS A 50 5.41 -0.41 -2.26
N ILE A 51 5.28 0.64 -1.45
CA ILE A 51 4.70 1.91 -1.87
C ILE A 51 5.82 2.94 -2.04
N LEU A 52 5.81 3.62 -3.17
CA LEU A 52 6.77 4.67 -3.52
C LEU A 52 6.01 5.96 -3.83
N ILE A 53 6.63 7.10 -3.54
CA ILE A 53 6.20 8.42 -4.01
C ILE A 53 7.38 9.03 -4.77
N ASP A 54 7.18 9.32 -6.06
CA ASP A 54 8.23 9.78 -6.97
C ASP A 54 9.47 8.86 -6.94
N GLY A 55 9.27 7.53 -6.93
CA GLY A 55 10.33 6.53 -6.88
C GLY A 55 10.98 6.32 -5.51
N ARG A 56 10.58 7.07 -4.46
CA ARG A 56 11.17 6.99 -3.12
C ARG A 56 10.28 6.18 -2.18
N PRO A 57 10.83 5.17 -1.47
CA PRO A 57 10.04 4.37 -0.54
C PRO A 57 9.41 5.23 0.56
N VAL A 58 8.14 4.94 0.87
CA VAL A 58 7.51 5.37 2.11
C VAL A 58 7.86 4.37 3.19
N SER A 59 7.98 4.80 4.43
CA SER A 59 8.38 3.99 5.60
C SER A 59 7.75 2.62 5.60
N SER A 60 8.60 1.66 5.86
CA SER A 60 8.23 0.26 5.93
C SER A 60 7.34 -0.04 7.15
N GLU A 61 6.78 -1.23 7.16
CA GLU A 61 6.02 -1.78 8.28
C GLU A 61 6.76 -1.74 9.63
N SER A 62 8.11 -1.69 9.58
CA SER A 62 8.98 -1.54 10.76
C SER A 62 8.75 -0.24 11.55
N ALA A 63 8.16 0.79 10.93
CA ALA A 63 7.83 2.03 11.61
C ALA A 63 6.71 1.86 12.65
N PHE A 64 5.95 0.77 12.55
CA PHE A 64 4.73 0.58 13.31
C PHE A 64 4.68 -0.84 13.88
N PRO A 65 5.58 -1.22 14.78
CA PRO A 65 5.53 -2.54 15.41
C PRO A 65 4.23 -2.68 16.20
N GLY A 66 3.55 -3.81 16.03
CA GLY A 66 2.30 -4.09 16.71
C GLY A 66 1.08 -4.08 15.78
N PHE A 67 -0.09 -3.97 16.34
CA PHE A 67 -1.35 -4.11 15.62
C PHE A 67 -1.67 -2.94 14.70
N GLY A 68 -1.84 -3.20 13.41
CA GLY A 68 -2.50 -2.27 12.50
C GLY A 68 -1.62 -1.23 11.80
N SER A 69 -0.34 -1.39 11.87
CA SER A 69 0.68 -0.48 11.35
C SER A 69 0.59 -0.16 9.87
N GLN A 70 0.21 -1.12 9.05
CA GLN A 70 0.21 -0.98 7.58
C GLN A 70 -0.82 0.02 7.06
N GLY A 71 -1.96 0.16 7.72
CA GLY A 71 -2.97 1.15 7.34
C GLY A 71 -2.49 2.60 7.48
N SER A 72 -1.52 2.89 8.34
CA SER A 72 -0.98 4.24 8.53
C SER A 72 -0.18 4.74 7.34
N ILE A 73 0.54 3.86 6.64
CA ILE A 73 1.30 4.21 5.43
C ILE A 73 0.41 4.89 4.39
N GLN A 74 -0.87 4.50 4.31
CA GLN A 74 -1.80 5.09 3.36
C GLN A 74 -2.17 6.54 3.67
N SER A 75 -1.98 6.99 4.93
CA SER A 75 -2.16 8.38 5.30
C SER A 75 -1.07 9.30 4.76
N PHE A 76 0.10 8.73 4.41
CA PHE A 76 1.27 9.49 3.97
C PHE A 76 1.25 9.86 2.48
N ILE A 77 0.13 9.63 1.82
CA ILE A 77 -0.02 9.78 0.38
C ILE A 77 -0.53 11.17 0.03
N PRO A 78 0.02 11.78 -1.05
CA PRO A 78 -0.46 13.04 -1.56
C PRO A 78 -1.96 13.01 -1.90
N PRO A 79 -2.67 14.14 -1.80
CA PRO A 79 -4.06 14.22 -2.26
C PRO A 79 -4.16 13.96 -3.78
N ALA A 80 -5.31 13.41 -4.21
CA ALA A 80 -5.51 12.99 -5.61
C ALA A 80 -5.20 14.10 -6.63
N ASN A 81 -5.49 15.36 -6.30
CA ASN A 81 -5.21 16.52 -7.15
C ASN A 81 -3.73 16.86 -7.31
N ALA A 82 -2.85 16.34 -6.43
CA ALA A 82 -1.39 16.45 -6.55
C ALA A 82 -0.76 15.27 -7.29
N ILE A 83 -1.54 14.23 -7.62
CA ILE A 83 -1.08 13.03 -8.31
C ILE A 83 -1.18 13.25 -9.82
N GLU A 84 -0.11 12.95 -10.53
CA GLU A 84 -0.10 12.90 -12.00
C GLU A 84 -0.59 11.54 -12.49
N ARG A 85 -0.01 10.46 -11.94
CA ARG A 85 -0.38 9.07 -12.26
C ARG A 85 0.03 8.11 -11.15
N VAL A 86 -0.60 6.93 -11.15
CA VAL A 86 -0.21 5.81 -10.30
C VAL A 86 0.22 4.64 -11.17
N GLU A 87 1.43 4.17 -10.95
CA GLU A 87 2.03 3.03 -11.63
C GLU A 87 1.98 1.82 -10.71
N VAL A 88 1.50 0.68 -11.21
CA VAL A 88 1.41 -0.56 -10.42
C VAL A 88 2.13 -1.68 -11.17
N ILE A 89 3.15 -2.22 -10.53
CA ILE A 89 3.91 -3.36 -11.02
C ILE A 89 3.57 -4.56 -10.14
N ARG A 90 3.06 -5.62 -10.75
CA ARG A 90 2.60 -6.83 -10.05
C ARG A 90 3.65 -7.93 -10.12
N GLY A 91 3.80 -8.69 -9.04
CA GLY A 91 4.83 -9.71 -8.89
C GLY A 91 6.15 -9.16 -8.37
N PRO A 92 7.11 -10.05 -8.04
CA PRO A 92 8.37 -9.67 -7.43
C PRO A 92 9.20 -8.71 -8.29
N MET A 93 9.59 -7.60 -7.69
CA MET A 93 10.39 -6.54 -8.30
C MET A 93 11.62 -6.19 -7.44
N SER A 94 12.08 -7.15 -6.65
CA SER A 94 13.23 -6.93 -5.76
C SER A 94 14.53 -6.69 -6.51
N SER A 95 14.64 -7.07 -7.79
CA SER A 95 15.79 -6.77 -8.64
C SER A 95 16.04 -5.27 -8.79
N LEU A 96 15.01 -4.45 -8.96
CA LEU A 96 15.14 -3.00 -9.09
C LEU A 96 14.84 -2.26 -7.78
N TYR A 97 13.76 -2.65 -7.08
CA TYR A 97 13.25 -1.90 -5.93
C TYR A 97 13.71 -2.44 -4.58
N GLY A 98 14.44 -3.57 -4.54
CA GLY A 98 15.00 -4.15 -3.31
C GLY A 98 13.99 -4.91 -2.45
N THR A 99 14.25 -4.97 -1.15
CA THR A 99 13.41 -5.68 -0.17
C THR A 99 11.97 -5.15 -0.16
N ASP A 100 11.03 -6.00 0.28
CA ASP A 100 9.61 -5.69 0.49
C ASP A 100 8.77 -5.55 -0.80
N ALA A 101 9.36 -5.83 -1.97
CA ALA A 101 8.71 -5.79 -3.28
C ALA A 101 8.39 -7.20 -3.83
N MET A 102 7.98 -8.15 -2.96
CA MET A 102 7.67 -9.52 -3.37
C MET A 102 6.28 -9.66 -4.02
N GLY A 103 5.29 -8.90 -3.56
CA GLY A 103 3.93 -8.84 -4.12
C GLY A 103 3.82 -7.88 -5.29
N GLY A 104 4.58 -6.82 -5.24
CA GLY A 104 4.60 -5.77 -6.26
C GLY A 104 4.97 -4.41 -5.71
N VAL A 105 4.88 -3.42 -6.60
CA VAL A 105 5.22 -2.02 -6.32
C VAL A 105 4.08 -1.12 -6.76
N ILE A 106 3.73 -0.16 -5.92
CA ILE A 106 2.85 0.97 -6.26
C ILE A 106 3.70 2.23 -6.23
N ASN A 107 3.86 2.90 -7.36
CA ASN A 107 4.61 4.13 -7.46
C ASN A 107 3.65 5.28 -7.78
N ILE A 108 3.55 6.25 -6.89
CA ILE A 108 2.69 7.42 -7.02
C ILE A 108 3.56 8.55 -7.53
N ILE A 109 3.29 9.01 -8.74
CA ILE A 109 4.00 10.11 -9.36
C ILE A 109 3.24 11.41 -9.10
N THR A 110 3.91 12.36 -8.47
CA THR A 110 3.34 13.69 -8.22
C THR A 110 3.53 14.61 -9.41
N LYS A 111 2.65 15.59 -9.56
CA LYS A 111 2.74 16.60 -10.62
C LYS A 111 4.03 17.42 -10.52
N GLY A 112 4.64 17.70 -11.65
CA GLY A 112 5.69 18.69 -11.81
C GLY A 112 5.14 20.11 -11.74
N PHE A 113 6.01 21.09 -11.99
CA PHE A 113 5.58 22.49 -12.20
C PHE A 113 5.42 22.80 -13.70
N SER A 114 4.58 23.77 -13.99
CA SER A 114 4.47 24.40 -15.30
C SER A 114 4.80 25.88 -15.17
N ASN A 115 5.15 26.53 -16.30
CA ASN A 115 5.41 27.98 -16.30
C ASN A 115 4.16 28.78 -15.97
N GLU A 116 2.99 28.27 -16.35
CA GLU A 116 1.72 28.89 -16.00
C GLU A 116 1.32 28.49 -14.56
N PRO A 117 1.05 29.47 -13.69
CA PRO A 117 0.51 29.18 -12.37
C PRO A 117 -0.80 28.41 -12.47
N SER A 118 -0.93 27.39 -11.65
CA SER A 118 -2.15 26.61 -11.55
C SER A 118 -2.48 26.31 -10.08
N ALA A 119 -3.76 26.32 -9.75
CA ALA A 119 -4.20 25.91 -8.44
C ALA A 119 -5.49 25.06 -8.56
N ASN A 120 -5.67 24.16 -7.61
CA ASN A 120 -6.85 23.33 -7.50
C ASN A 120 -7.27 23.26 -6.04
N ILE A 121 -8.57 23.40 -5.80
CA ILE A 121 -9.19 23.16 -4.49
C ILE A 121 -10.30 22.14 -4.70
N ASN A 122 -10.30 21.09 -3.91
CA ASN A 122 -11.33 20.06 -3.94
C ASN A 122 -11.81 19.70 -2.54
N GLY A 123 -12.98 19.09 -2.48
CA GLY A 123 -13.50 18.57 -1.23
C GLY A 123 -14.75 17.74 -1.42
N TYR A 124 -15.09 16.95 -0.39
CA TYR A 124 -16.33 16.19 -0.35
C TYR A 124 -16.83 16.01 1.08
N TYR A 125 -18.12 15.71 1.19
CA TYR A 125 -18.78 15.30 2.41
C TYR A 125 -19.51 13.98 2.20
N ASP A 126 -19.25 13.01 3.11
CA ASP A 126 -19.86 11.68 3.13
C ASP A 126 -20.97 11.62 4.17
N ILE A 127 -22.15 11.17 3.77
CA ILE A 127 -23.30 10.95 4.64
C ILE A 127 -23.60 9.44 4.66
N ALA A 128 -23.40 8.80 5.80
CA ALA A 128 -23.79 7.40 5.99
C ALA A 128 -25.30 7.28 6.17
N GLN A 129 -25.92 6.29 5.54
CA GLN A 129 -27.35 6.02 5.72
C GLN A 129 -27.64 5.50 7.12
N HIS A 130 -26.76 4.69 7.68
CA HIS A 130 -26.92 4.10 9.00
C HIS A 130 -26.42 5.04 10.09
N LYS A 131 -27.23 5.29 11.11
CA LYS A 131 -26.91 6.19 12.21
C LYS A 131 -25.75 5.72 13.11
N ASP A 132 -25.45 4.42 13.07
CA ASP A 132 -24.30 3.82 13.77
C ASP A 132 -22.97 4.02 13.03
N ILE A 133 -22.98 4.55 11.83
CA ILE A 133 -21.81 4.83 11.01
C ILE A 133 -21.52 6.32 10.99
N GLY A 134 -20.29 6.70 11.29
CA GLY A 134 -19.84 8.09 11.27
C GLY A 134 -19.75 8.65 9.86
N ASN A 135 -20.20 9.90 9.69
CA ASN A 135 -19.99 10.68 8.47
C ASN A 135 -18.50 11.00 8.29
N GLY A 136 -18.13 11.55 7.14
CA GLY A 136 -16.77 11.97 6.88
C GLY A 136 -16.71 13.17 5.93
N TYR A 137 -15.58 13.84 5.90
CA TYR A 137 -15.30 14.88 4.92
C TYR A 137 -13.81 14.99 4.61
N SER A 138 -13.52 15.53 3.44
CA SER A 138 -12.16 15.85 3.02
C SER A 138 -12.13 17.19 2.31
N THR A 139 -11.04 17.91 2.48
CA THR A 139 -10.70 19.06 1.66
C THR A 139 -9.23 19.02 1.32
N GLY A 140 -8.88 19.41 0.10
CA GLY A 140 -7.51 19.41 -0.38
C GLY A 140 -7.25 20.60 -1.29
N PHE A 141 -5.97 20.95 -1.41
CA PHE A 141 -5.51 21.93 -2.37
C PHE A 141 -4.23 21.45 -3.05
N TYR A 142 -4.00 21.93 -4.24
CA TYR A 142 -2.74 21.86 -4.98
C TYR A 142 -2.50 23.21 -5.63
N ALA A 143 -1.26 23.68 -5.61
CA ALA A 143 -0.85 24.88 -6.30
C ALA A 143 0.56 24.69 -6.87
N SER A 144 0.82 25.12 -8.10
CA SER A 144 2.14 25.08 -8.70
C SER A 144 2.35 26.24 -9.66
N GLY A 145 3.62 26.57 -9.90
CA GLY A 145 4.00 27.58 -10.88
C GLY A 145 5.51 27.81 -10.91
N ALA A 146 5.96 28.52 -11.94
CA ALA A 146 7.33 28.95 -12.06
C ALA A 146 7.60 30.16 -11.15
N ILE A 147 8.70 30.13 -10.42
CA ILE A 147 9.33 31.29 -9.78
C ILE A 147 10.21 32.01 -10.80
N VAL A 148 10.96 31.22 -11.58
CA VAL A 148 11.69 31.65 -12.75
C VAL A 148 11.26 30.75 -13.92
N PRO A 149 10.70 31.29 -14.98
CA PRO A 149 10.24 30.49 -16.12
C PRO A 149 11.33 29.52 -16.62
N ASP A 150 10.93 28.29 -16.90
CA ASP A 150 11.75 27.16 -17.37
C ASP A 150 12.87 26.70 -16.41
N ALA A 151 13.22 27.49 -15.37
CA ALA A 151 14.39 27.23 -14.54
C ALA A 151 14.01 26.85 -13.10
N LEU A 152 13.10 27.56 -12.44
CA LEU A 152 12.79 27.33 -11.03
C LEU A 152 11.29 27.34 -10.80
N GLY A 153 10.76 26.23 -10.28
CA GLY A 153 9.36 26.11 -9.98
C GLY A 153 9.08 25.54 -8.60
N ILE A 154 7.88 25.78 -8.12
CA ILE A 154 7.39 25.26 -6.84
C ILE A 154 6.04 24.60 -7.01
N SER A 155 5.81 23.51 -6.30
CA SER A 155 4.48 22.96 -6.09
C SER A 155 4.22 22.76 -4.59
N LEU A 156 2.98 23.07 -4.20
CA LEU A 156 2.48 22.92 -2.84
C LEU A 156 1.18 22.13 -2.87
N TYR A 157 1.00 21.24 -1.91
CA TYR A 157 -0.26 20.54 -1.76
C TYR A 157 -0.57 20.28 -0.29
N GLY A 158 -1.85 20.10 -0.01
CA GLY A 158 -2.28 19.72 1.32
C GLY A 158 -3.65 19.08 1.30
N ARG A 159 -3.92 18.28 2.31
CA ARG A 159 -5.22 17.64 2.50
C ARG A 159 -5.54 17.54 3.99
N TYR A 160 -6.80 17.78 4.32
CA TYR A 160 -7.41 17.41 5.59
C TYR A 160 -8.53 16.42 5.34
N PHE A 161 -8.48 15.26 5.99
CA PHE A 161 -9.54 14.26 6.02
C PHE A 161 -10.02 14.07 7.44
N HIS A 162 -11.34 13.92 7.61
CA HIS A 162 -11.95 13.63 8.91
C HIS A 162 -13.08 12.61 8.74
N LYS A 163 -13.07 11.55 9.54
CA LYS A 163 -14.19 10.63 9.74
C LYS A 163 -14.63 10.70 11.19
N PHE A 164 -15.93 10.92 11.41
CA PHE A 164 -16.51 10.82 12.73
C PHE A 164 -16.53 9.36 13.19
N GLU A 165 -16.41 9.15 14.48
CA GLU A 165 -16.43 7.84 15.10
C GLU A 165 -17.79 7.16 14.90
N ASP A 166 -17.78 5.86 14.58
CA ASP A 166 -18.98 5.04 14.53
C ASP A 166 -19.60 4.91 15.94
N ALA A 167 -20.91 4.70 16.04
CA ALA A 167 -21.63 4.49 17.29
C ALA A 167 -21.91 3.00 17.53
N LYS A 168 -20.87 2.16 17.36
CA LYS A 168 -20.99 0.70 17.44
C LYS A 168 -19.68 0.09 17.90
N ASP A 169 -19.75 -0.89 18.81
CA ASP A 169 -18.60 -1.70 19.21
C ASP A 169 -17.92 -2.31 17.98
N TYR A 170 -16.59 -2.25 17.96
CA TYR A 170 -15.75 -2.67 16.83
C TYR A 170 -16.02 -1.93 15.52
N GLY A 171 -16.71 -0.80 15.54
CA GLY A 171 -16.88 0.11 14.42
C GLY A 171 -15.58 0.87 14.10
N ASN A 172 -15.61 1.71 13.07
CA ASN A 172 -14.47 2.52 12.72
C ASN A 172 -14.22 3.62 13.78
N PRO A 173 -12.97 3.87 14.15
CA PRO A 173 -12.61 4.94 15.06
C PRO A 173 -12.93 6.31 14.45
N LYS A 174 -12.87 7.35 15.27
CA LYS A 174 -12.62 8.70 14.78
C LYS A 174 -11.24 8.72 14.12
N ASP A 175 -11.14 9.29 12.92
CA ASP A 175 -9.91 9.38 12.14
C ASP A 175 -9.74 10.79 11.59
N ALA A 176 -8.54 11.36 11.71
CA ALA A 176 -8.22 12.67 11.18
C ALA A 176 -6.81 12.69 10.60
N ASP A 177 -6.71 12.83 9.27
CA ASP A 177 -5.46 12.93 8.53
C ASP A 177 -5.18 14.38 8.11
N LYS A 178 -3.95 14.81 8.29
CA LYS A 178 -3.41 16.08 7.79
C LYS A 178 -2.15 15.79 7.00
N ASN A 179 -2.16 16.14 5.71
CA ASN A 179 -1.01 16.03 4.84
C ASN A 179 -0.63 17.41 4.33
N PHE A 180 0.66 17.64 4.23
CA PHE A 180 1.23 18.81 3.56
C PHE A 180 2.48 18.38 2.79
N GLY A 181 2.68 18.91 1.60
CA GLY A 181 3.91 18.72 0.83
C GLY A 181 4.30 19.97 0.08
N ALA A 182 5.61 20.14 -0.06
CA ALA A 182 6.23 21.21 -0.84
C ALA A 182 7.36 20.62 -1.68
N LYS A 183 7.41 20.95 -2.96
CA LYS A 183 8.45 20.51 -3.90
C LYS A 183 9.01 21.72 -4.63
N LEU A 184 10.29 21.98 -4.44
CA LEU A 184 11.04 22.98 -5.19
C LEU A 184 11.81 22.25 -6.29
N MET A 185 11.65 22.69 -7.54
CA MET A 185 12.26 22.07 -8.71
C MET A 185 13.13 23.11 -9.41
N TYR A 186 14.39 22.76 -9.62
CA TYR A 186 15.37 23.62 -10.27
C TYR A 186 16.01 22.91 -11.46
N LYS A 187 15.99 23.57 -12.61
CA LYS A 187 16.62 23.13 -13.86
C LYS A 187 17.84 24.01 -14.15
N PRO A 188 19.02 23.63 -13.63
CA PRO A 188 20.24 24.43 -13.89
C PRO A 188 20.66 24.41 -15.36
N THR A 189 20.32 23.33 -16.06
CA THR A 189 20.54 23.15 -17.50
C THR A 189 19.31 22.46 -18.11
N GLU A 190 19.27 22.36 -19.46
CA GLU A 190 18.21 21.57 -20.14
C GLU A 190 18.29 20.07 -19.85
N ASN A 191 19.46 19.61 -19.41
CA ASN A 191 19.72 18.18 -19.13
C ASN A 191 19.55 17.78 -17.67
N ASP A 192 19.51 18.74 -16.76
CA ASP A 192 19.54 18.47 -15.32
C ASP A 192 18.27 18.97 -14.63
N ASP A 193 17.62 18.07 -13.90
CA ASP A 193 16.52 18.38 -12.98
C ASP A 193 16.96 18.10 -11.54
N LEU A 194 16.93 19.12 -10.70
CA LEU A 194 17.11 19.00 -9.24
C LEU A 194 15.76 19.20 -8.55
N ALA A 195 15.45 18.39 -7.54
CA ALA A 195 14.26 18.62 -6.73
C ALA A 195 14.56 18.46 -5.24
N LEU A 196 14.03 19.40 -4.47
CA LEU A 196 13.98 19.32 -3.01
C LEU A 196 12.52 19.15 -2.60
N ASP A 197 12.20 18.01 -1.99
CA ASP A 197 10.87 17.68 -1.52
C ASP A 197 10.82 17.64 0.00
N TYR A 198 9.75 18.21 0.57
CA TYR A 198 9.37 18.03 1.97
C TYR A 198 7.93 17.55 2.05
N LYS A 199 7.68 16.54 2.89
CA LYS A 199 6.35 16.00 3.16
C LYS A 199 6.15 15.87 4.66
N HIS A 200 4.98 16.28 5.13
CA HIS A 200 4.54 16.14 6.51
C HIS A 200 3.17 15.51 6.56
N THR A 201 3.02 14.49 7.39
CA THR A 201 1.72 13.87 7.66
C THR A 201 1.50 13.70 9.14
N LYS A 202 0.28 13.96 9.56
CA LYS A 202 -0.20 13.64 10.90
C LYS A 202 -1.53 12.92 10.82
N ASN A 203 -1.59 11.74 11.44
CA ASN A 203 -2.81 10.97 11.59
C ASN A 203 -3.17 10.85 13.08
N LEU A 204 -4.42 11.13 13.41
CA LEU A 204 -4.98 11.00 14.75
C LEU A 204 -6.14 10.03 14.71
N THR A 205 -6.03 8.95 15.48
CA THR A 205 -7.09 7.95 15.61
C THR A 205 -7.53 7.85 17.07
N SER A 206 -8.85 7.80 17.33
CA SER A 206 -9.35 7.63 18.69
C SER A 206 -10.64 6.82 18.73
N ARG A 207 -10.82 6.08 19.84
CA ARG A 207 -12.02 5.30 20.16
C ARG A 207 -12.55 5.74 21.52
N THR A 208 -13.86 5.91 21.59
CA THR A 208 -14.54 6.39 22.80
C THR A 208 -15.33 5.25 23.44
N LEU A 209 -15.28 5.15 24.76
CA LEU A 209 -16.08 4.20 25.53
C LEU A 209 -17.59 4.42 25.30
N GLY A 210 -18.33 3.34 25.10
CA GLY A 210 -19.73 3.39 24.75
C GLY A 210 -20.02 3.67 23.26
N LYS A 211 -18.94 3.73 22.43
CA LYS A 211 -19.02 3.79 20.96
C LYS A 211 -18.20 2.65 20.34
N THR A 212 -16.96 2.95 19.91
CA THR A 212 -16.11 1.96 19.24
C THR A 212 -15.05 1.33 20.12
N ALA A 213 -14.84 1.85 21.34
CA ALA A 213 -13.86 1.30 22.26
C ALA A 213 -14.34 -0.01 22.89
N TYR A 214 -13.72 -1.10 22.52
CA TYR A 214 -14.03 -2.46 22.99
C TYR A 214 -13.16 -2.95 24.16
N LEU A 215 -12.20 -2.12 24.61
CA LEU A 215 -11.26 -2.47 25.68
C LEU A 215 -11.70 -2.02 27.07
N GLY A 216 -12.85 -1.34 27.18
CA GLY A 216 -13.34 -0.80 28.43
C GLY A 216 -12.78 0.58 28.82
N TYR A 217 -11.99 1.20 27.93
CA TYR A 217 -11.45 2.57 28.10
C TYR A 217 -11.29 3.26 26.73
N ASN A 218 -11.18 4.58 26.76
CA ASN A 218 -10.87 5.37 25.56
C ASN A 218 -9.45 5.07 25.08
N THR A 219 -9.25 5.14 23.75
CA THR A 219 -7.94 4.93 23.15
C THR A 219 -7.58 6.06 22.21
N HIS A 220 -6.29 6.38 22.16
CA HIS A 220 -5.76 7.42 21.31
C HIS A 220 -4.45 6.96 20.65
N GLU A 221 -4.27 7.31 19.38
CA GLU A 221 -3.06 7.05 18.62
C GLU A 221 -2.71 8.27 17.77
N ASP A 222 -1.46 8.69 17.78
CA ASP A 222 -0.91 9.83 17.04
C ASP A 222 0.28 9.34 16.20
N ASP A 223 0.12 9.31 14.88
CA ASP A 223 1.19 9.02 13.94
C ASP A 223 1.63 10.29 13.24
N LYS A 224 2.94 10.48 13.15
CA LYS A 224 3.57 11.58 12.42
C LYS A 224 4.63 11.02 11.50
N ASP A 225 4.69 11.58 10.31
CA ASP A 225 5.74 11.30 9.34
C ASP A 225 6.26 12.59 8.74
N ASP A 226 7.57 12.74 8.77
CA ASP A 226 8.31 13.84 8.15
C ASP A 226 9.35 13.25 7.18
N GLN A 227 9.25 13.57 5.90
CA GLN A 227 10.21 13.15 4.89
C GLN A 227 10.78 14.37 4.18
N ILE A 228 12.11 14.40 4.07
CA ILE A 228 12.84 15.35 3.20
C ILE A 228 13.68 14.56 2.21
N SER A 229 13.71 14.99 0.95
CA SER A 229 14.57 14.37 -0.05
C SER A 229 15.12 15.36 -1.05
N LEU A 230 16.36 15.12 -1.45
CA LEU A 230 17.03 15.82 -2.55
C LEU A 230 17.25 14.82 -3.67
N SER A 231 16.89 15.19 -4.88
CA SER A 231 17.10 14.34 -6.07
C SER A 231 17.69 15.10 -7.23
N HIS A 232 18.38 14.36 -8.07
CA HIS A 232 18.92 14.80 -9.35
C HIS A 232 18.54 13.77 -10.42
N SER A 233 17.98 14.23 -11.52
CA SER A 233 17.75 13.44 -12.74
C SER A 233 18.48 14.11 -13.89
N GLY A 234 19.34 13.38 -14.59
CA GLY A 234 20.15 13.86 -15.69
C GLY A 234 19.80 13.15 -17.00
N ARG A 235 19.84 13.90 -18.12
CA ARG A 235 19.57 13.39 -19.48
C ARG A 235 20.68 13.87 -20.43
N TYR A 236 21.68 13.02 -20.63
CA TYR A 236 22.89 13.36 -21.40
C TYR A 236 22.99 12.47 -22.64
N ASP A 237 22.36 12.87 -23.73
CA ASP A 237 22.26 12.10 -24.98
C ASP A 237 21.75 10.67 -24.73
N LYS A 238 22.62 9.68 -24.79
CA LYS A 238 22.30 8.27 -24.53
C LYS A 238 22.41 7.86 -23.05
N PHE A 239 22.77 8.75 -22.15
CA PHE A 239 22.96 8.45 -20.74
C PHE A 239 21.95 9.18 -19.84
N LEU A 240 21.16 8.39 -19.13
CA LEU A 240 20.16 8.87 -18.16
C LEU A 240 20.66 8.57 -16.74
N THR A 241 20.50 9.50 -15.83
CA THR A 241 20.83 9.30 -14.40
C THR A 241 19.65 9.63 -13.50
N ASP A 242 19.52 8.91 -12.40
CA ASP A 242 18.61 9.23 -11.32
C ASP A 242 19.30 8.96 -9.98
N THR A 243 19.38 9.99 -9.14
CA THR A 243 20.06 9.93 -7.85
C THR A 243 19.22 10.64 -6.80
N TYR A 244 19.06 10.06 -5.62
CA TYR A 244 18.41 10.75 -4.51
C TYR A 244 19.03 10.42 -3.15
N LEU A 245 18.89 11.37 -2.24
CA LEU A 245 19.08 11.21 -0.80
C LEU A 245 17.76 11.53 -0.12
N SER A 246 17.21 10.58 0.63
CA SER A 246 15.98 10.73 1.38
C SER A 246 16.22 10.48 2.86
N HIS A 247 15.63 11.30 3.71
CA HIS A 247 15.59 11.10 5.15
C HIS A 247 14.15 11.21 5.65
N GLU A 248 13.70 10.18 6.35
CA GLU A 248 12.33 10.06 6.86
C GLU A 248 12.34 9.78 8.36
N VAL A 249 11.44 10.41 9.07
CA VAL A 249 11.25 10.25 10.52
C VAL A 249 9.79 9.98 10.79
N THR A 250 9.48 8.74 11.12
CA THR A 250 8.15 8.33 11.55
C THR A 250 8.09 8.21 13.06
N LYS A 251 7.04 8.75 13.66
CA LYS A 251 6.76 8.67 15.10
C LYS A 251 5.36 8.12 15.29
N THR A 252 5.21 7.15 16.15
CA THR A 252 3.92 6.59 16.56
C THR A 252 3.83 6.60 18.06
N PHE A 253 2.81 7.29 18.57
CA PHE A 253 2.40 7.19 19.95
C PHE A 253 1.08 6.44 20.05
N SER A 254 0.99 5.47 20.94
CA SER A 254 -0.25 4.74 21.23
C SER A 254 -0.41 4.56 22.74
N ASP A 255 -1.49 5.08 23.28
CA ASP A 255 -1.84 4.88 24.70
C ASP A 255 -2.23 3.41 24.99
N GLN A 256 -2.71 2.67 23.98
CA GLN A 256 -3.06 1.25 24.11
C GLN A 256 -1.84 0.33 24.24
N ALA A 257 -0.76 0.68 23.55
CA ALA A 257 0.50 -0.06 23.63
C ALA A 257 1.44 0.55 24.66
N ALA A 258 1.06 1.70 25.27
CA ALA A 258 1.89 2.52 26.15
C ALA A 258 3.30 2.72 25.57
N SER A 259 3.37 2.90 24.24
CA SER A 259 4.61 2.94 23.48
C SER A 259 4.78 4.23 22.71
N ASP A 260 5.98 4.77 22.73
CA ASP A 260 6.46 5.85 21.86
C ASP A 260 7.55 5.26 20.96
N ILE A 261 7.27 5.20 19.67
CA ILE A 261 8.16 4.59 18.68
C ILE A 261 8.60 5.65 17.70
N ARG A 262 9.90 5.69 17.44
CA ARG A 262 10.49 6.56 16.42
C ARG A 262 11.38 5.75 15.49
N LEU A 263 11.01 5.66 14.23
CA LEU A 263 11.86 5.14 13.17
C LEU A 263 12.47 6.29 12.37
N ARG A 264 13.78 6.22 12.13
CA ARG A 264 14.49 7.09 11.19
C ARG A 264 15.06 6.22 10.09
N SER A 265 14.76 6.58 8.84
CA SER A 265 15.27 5.89 7.65
C SER A 265 16.02 6.90 6.77
N THR A 266 17.23 6.58 6.39
CA THR A 266 18.02 7.37 5.43
C THR A 266 18.40 6.48 4.27
N ILE A 267 18.06 6.90 3.05
CA ILE A 267 18.32 6.16 1.83
C ILE A 267 19.08 7.06 0.86
N PHE A 268 20.23 6.57 0.40
CA PHE A 268 20.92 7.08 -0.77
C PHE A 268 20.77 6.06 -1.90
N ASN A 269 20.31 6.50 -3.06
CA ASN A 269 20.17 5.68 -4.26
C ASN A 269 20.73 6.42 -5.46
N THR A 270 21.44 5.70 -6.31
CA THR A 270 21.91 6.22 -7.59
C THR A 270 21.82 5.14 -8.65
N GLN A 271 21.38 5.52 -9.84
CA GLN A 271 21.36 4.65 -11.01
C GLN A 271 21.67 5.42 -12.27
N GLY A 272 22.23 4.73 -13.24
CA GLY A 272 22.47 5.25 -14.58
C GLY A 272 22.02 4.25 -15.62
N SER A 273 21.36 4.72 -16.67
CA SER A 273 20.93 3.92 -17.81
C SER A 273 21.62 4.42 -19.07
N TYR A 274 22.26 3.52 -19.79
CA TYR A 274 22.85 3.82 -21.08
C TYR A 274 22.02 3.19 -22.20
N LEU A 275 21.63 4.02 -23.17
CA LEU A 275 20.81 3.65 -24.31
C LEU A 275 21.72 3.24 -25.48
N PHE A 276 22.03 1.95 -25.59
CA PHE A 276 22.69 1.40 -26.78
C PHE A 276 21.68 1.27 -27.92
N ASP A 277 22.17 1.00 -29.11
CA ASP A 277 21.29 0.85 -30.28
C ASP A 277 20.41 -0.41 -30.20
N SER A 278 20.88 -1.47 -29.52
CA SER A 278 20.18 -2.76 -29.37
C SER A 278 19.74 -3.09 -27.96
N ASN A 279 20.14 -2.32 -26.95
CA ASN A 279 19.78 -2.57 -25.56
C ASN A 279 19.82 -1.33 -24.69
N THR A 280 19.19 -1.42 -23.54
CA THR A 280 19.24 -0.41 -22.48
C THR A 280 19.79 -1.07 -21.23
N LEU A 281 21.02 -0.69 -20.86
CA LEU A 281 21.69 -1.18 -19.65
C LEU A 281 21.51 -0.17 -18.51
N THR A 282 20.87 -0.60 -17.42
CA THR A 282 20.75 0.16 -16.18
C THR A 282 21.63 -0.46 -15.11
N LEU A 283 22.45 0.35 -14.45
CA LEU A 283 23.26 -0.04 -13.29
C LEU A 283 22.96 0.91 -12.14
N GLY A 284 22.96 0.39 -10.92
CA GLY A 284 22.68 1.22 -9.75
C GLY A 284 23.23 0.66 -8.45
N ALA A 285 23.23 1.54 -7.44
CA ALA A 285 23.62 1.22 -6.08
C ALA A 285 22.69 1.94 -5.08
N GLN A 286 22.46 1.30 -3.94
CA GLN A 286 21.65 1.86 -2.87
C GLN A 286 22.31 1.57 -1.52
N TYR A 287 22.24 2.55 -0.63
CA TYR A 287 22.55 2.41 0.79
C TYR A 287 21.36 2.83 1.61
N ARG A 288 20.97 2.01 2.59
CA ARG A 288 19.91 2.31 3.55
C ARG A 288 20.44 2.17 4.97
N HIS A 289 20.11 3.12 5.81
CA HIS A 289 20.36 3.10 7.24
C HIS A 289 19.08 3.38 8.02
N GLU A 290 18.74 2.50 8.95
CA GLU A 290 17.56 2.61 9.80
C GLU A 290 17.96 2.63 11.27
N LYS A 291 17.26 3.47 12.04
CA LYS A 291 17.36 3.53 13.50
C LYS A 291 15.97 3.54 14.10
N LEU A 292 15.66 2.53 14.90
CA LEU A 292 14.43 2.42 15.67
C LEU A 292 14.75 2.74 17.14
N ASP A 293 14.06 3.74 17.68
CA ASP A 293 14.00 4.02 19.12
C ASP A 293 12.57 3.69 19.57
N SER A 294 12.42 2.84 20.56
CA SER A 294 11.13 2.46 21.14
C SER A 294 11.22 2.56 22.64
N SER A 295 10.39 3.40 23.24
CA SER A 295 10.18 3.44 24.68
C SER A 295 8.83 2.82 25.01
N GLN A 296 8.81 1.96 26.02
CA GLN A 296 7.62 1.27 26.48
C GLN A 296 7.33 1.73 27.90
N ASN A 297 6.27 2.51 28.08
CA ASN A 297 5.92 3.14 29.35
C ASN A 297 4.96 2.29 30.22
N GLU A 298 4.76 1.02 29.90
CA GLU A 298 3.94 0.15 30.73
C GLU A 298 4.70 -0.33 31.98
N PRO A 299 4.02 -0.43 33.15
CA PRO A 299 4.63 -1.00 34.34
C PRO A 299 5.16 -2.42 34.08
N GLY A 300 6.47 -2.60 34.22
CA GLY A 300 7.17 -3.87 33.93
C GLY A 300 7.70 -4.01 32.50
N PHE A 301 7.58 -2.99 31.64
CA PHE A 301 8.27 -2.86 30.37
C PHE A 301 9.16 -1.61 30.43
N ASN A 302 10.30 -1.70 31.11
CA ASN A 302 11.27 -0.59 31.21
C ASN A 302 12.38 -0.74 30.17
N ASP A 303 12.13 -1.46 29.09
CA ASP A 303 13.16 -1.75 28.09
C ASP A 303 13.05 -0.74 26.92
N ASP A 304 13.74 0.36 27.04
CA ASP A 304 13.99 1.23 25.89
C ASP A 304 14.86 0.47 24.88
N ALA A 305 14.37 0.31 23.67
CA ALA A 305 15.09 -0.34 22.59
C ALA A 305 15.70 0.68 21.65
N HIS A 306 17.01 0.55 21.38
CA HIS A 306 17.76 1.36 20.43
C HIS A 306 18.38 0.47 19.38
N LEU A 307 17.66 0.23 18.29
CA LEU A 307 18.07 -0.69 17.24
C LEU A 307 18.60 0.06 16.03
N LYS A 308 19.61 -0.53 15.37
CA LYS A 308 20.20 0.04 14.14
C LYS A 308 20.45 -1.07 13.13
N ARG A 309 20.06 -0.81 11.89
CA ARG A 309 20.33 -1.68 10.74
C ARG A 309 20.85 -0.85 9.57
N TRP A 310 21.67 -1.45 8.74
CA TRP A 310 22.02 -0.90 7.44
C TRP A 310 22.13 -2.01 6.41
N ASP A 311 21.82 -1.67 5.20
CA ASP A 311 22.03 -2.52 4.04
C ASP A 311 22.64 -1.73 2.88
N VAL A 312 23.39 -2.43 2.04
CA VAL A 312 23.94 -1.91 0.80
C VAL A 312 23.59 -2.85 -0.34
N SER A 313 23.30 -2.31 -1.49
CA SER A 313 23.04 -3.14 -2.66
C SER A 313 23.59 -2.54 -3.93
N VAL A 314 23.91 -3.44 -4.86
CA VAL A 314 24.24 -3.13 -6.25
C VAL A 314 23.29 -3.90 -7.15
N PHE A 315 22.86 -3.29 -8.24
CA PHE A 315 21.93 -3.93 -9.16
C PHE A 315 22.21 -3.52 -10.60
N GLY A 316 21.80 -4.40 -11.51
CA GLY A 316 21.84 -4.13 -12.94
C GLY A 316 20.69 -4.82 -13.65
N GLU A 317 20.18 -4.21 -14.69
CA GLU A 317 19.19 -4.76 -15.59
C GLU A 317 19.50 -4.34 -17.03
N ASP A 318 19.47 -5.31 -17.92
CA ASP A 318 19.62 -5.09 -19.37
C ASP A 318 18.35 -5.49 -20.10
N ASN A 319 17.79 -4.55 -20.85
CA ASN A 319 16.67 -4.80 -21.78
C ASN A 319 17.24 -4.87 -23.20
N PHE A 320 17.42 -6.07 -23.70
CA PHE A 320 18.00 -6.35 -24.99
C PHE A 320 16.92 -6.56 -26.07
N TYR A 321 16.93 -5.74 -27.10
CA TYR A 321 16.03 -5.82 -28.25
C TYR A 321 16.65 -6.71 -29.33
N VAL A 322 16.31 -8.01 -29.29
CA VAL A 322 16.83 -9.02 -30.25
C VAL A 322 16.35 -8.72 -31.65
N THR A 323 15.11 -8.30 -31.77
CA THR A 323 14.46 -7.78 -32.98
C THR A 323 13.43 -6.73 -32.55
N ASP A 324 12.82 -6.02 -33.51
CA ASP A 324 11.71 -5.09 -33.22
C ASP A 324 10.52 -5.79 -32.54
N ALA A 325 10.39 -7.11 -32.73
CA ALA A 325 9.31 -7.91 -32.16
C ALA A 325 9.69 -8.64 -30.87
N LEU A 326 10.98 -8.80 -30.54
CA LEU A 326 11.45 -9.61 -29.42
C LEU A 326 12.39 -8.84 -28.51
N ALA A 327 11.97 -8.63 -27.26
CA ALA A 327 12.79 -8.05 -26.20
C ALA A 327 13.02 -9.07 -25.07
N LEU A 328 14.26 -9.12 -24.58
CA LEU A 328 14.70 -9.92 -23.45
C LEU A 328 15.13 -8.98 -22.32
N THR A 329 14.71 -9.26 -21.11
CA THR A 329 15.16 -8.55 -19.92
C THR A 329 15.93 -9.51 -19.02
N ALA A 330 17.13 -9.13 -18.61
CA ALA A 330 17.91 -9.84 -17.58
C ALA A 330 18.29 -8.86 -16.48
N GLY A 331 17.94 -9.15 -15.25
CA GLY A 331 18.23 -8.31 -14.09
C GLY A 331 18.80 -9.12 -12.93
N LEU A 332 19.68 -8.48 -12.17
CA LEU A 332 20.24 -9.05 -10.96
C LEU A 332 20.49 -7.95 -9.92
N ARG A 333 20.09 -8.20 -8.69
CA ARG A 333 20.46 -7.38 -7.53
C ARG A 333 21.19 -8.26 -6.52
N TYR A 334 22.27 -7.75 -6.01
CA TYR A 334 22.92 -8.27 -4.80
C TYR A 334 22.69 -7.28 -3.67
N ASN A 335 22.11 -7.73 -2.58
CA ASN A 335 21.88 -6.95 -1.38
C ASN A 335 22.67 -7.58 -0.21
N TYR A 336 23.42 -6.77 0.49
CA TYR A 336 24.09 -7.17 1.72
C TYR A 336 23.48 -6.42 2.90
N ASP A 337 22.81 -7.16 3.77
CA ASP A 337 22.26 -6.66 5.03
C ASP A 337 23.25 -7.02 6.17
N LYS A 338 23.49 -6.05 7.06
CA LYS A 338 24.41 -6.22 8.21
C LYS A 338 24.09 -7.47 9.02
N ASP A 339 22.82 -7.83 9.11
CA ASP A 339 22.33 -8.82 10.04
C ASP A 339 22.01 -10.17 9.38
N TYR A 340 21.71 -10.15 8.08
CA TYR A 340 21.30 -11.33 7.32
C TYR A 340 22.27 -11.74 6.20
N GLY A 341 23.34 -10.96 5.99
CA GLY A 341 24.32 -11.24 4.94
C GLY A 341 23.82 -10.96 3.53
N GLY A 342 24.37 -11.69 2.56
CA GLY A 342 24.14 -11.46 1.14
C GLY A 342 22.92 -12.21 0.58
N HIS A 343 22.13 -11.52 -0.27
CA HIS A 343 21.00 -12.09 -0.99
C HIS A 343 21.00 -11.65 -2.46
N PHE A 344 20.69 -12.60 -3.34
CA PHE A 344 20.52 -12.34 -4.77
C PHE A 344 19.05 -12.36 -5.16
N ALA A 345 18.64 -11.38 -5.98
CA ALA A 345 17.31 -11.30 -6.57
C ALA A 345 17.44 -11.24 -8.10
N PRO A 346 17.49 -12.39 -8.79
CA PRO A 346 17.51 -12.45 -10.23
C PRO A 346 16.12 -12.22 -10.85
N ARG A 347 16.12 -11.72 -12.10
CA ARG A 347 14.94 -11.55 -12.93
C ARG A 347 15.28 -11.84 -14.39
N GLY A 348 14.40 -12.57 -15.08
CA GLY A 348 14.47 -12.80 -16.51
C GLY A 348 13.09 -12.73 -17.14
N TYR A 349 12.92 -11.92 -18.19
CA TYR A 349 11.65 -11.74 -18.89
C TYR A 349 11.85 -11.75 -20.40
N ILE A 350 10.79 -12.17 -21.09
CA ILE A 350 10.66 -12.14 -22.54
C ILE A 350 9.38 -11.39 -22.86
N VAL A 351 9.46 -10.47 -23.80
CA VAL A 351 8.30 -9.82 -24.45
C VAL A 351 8.39 -10.08 -25.93
N TYR A 352 7.33 -10.64 -26.51
CA TYR A 352 7.23 -10.94 -27.92
C TYR A 352 5.98 -10.30 -28.54
N HIS A 353 6.16 -9.35 -29.45
CA HIS A 353 5.10 -8.73 -30.22
C HIS A 353 4.84 -9.59 -31.47
N LEU A 354 3.76 -10.38 -31.46
CA LEU A 354 3.36 -11.21 -32.61
C LEU A 354 2.95 -10.32 -33.79
N ASN A 355 2.29 -9.22 -33.50
CA ASN A 355 1.91 -8.17 -34.43
C ASN A 355 1.66 -6.86 -33.65
N GLU A 356 1.20 -5.81 -34.33
CA GLU A 356 0.93 -4.49 -33.72
C GLU A 356 -0.11 -4.53 -32.59
N ASN A 357 -0.97 -5.54 -32.57
CA ASN A 357 -2.09 -5.65 -31.64
C ASN A 357 -1.90 -6.72 -30.55
N LEU A 358 -1.07 -7.74 -30.78
CA LEU A 358 -0.96 -8.88 -29.88
C LEU A 358 0.47 -9.11 -29.41
N SER A 359 0.64 -9.07 -28.09
CA SER A 359 1.91 -9.30 -27.43
C SER A 359 1.81 -10.42 -26.40
N PHE A 360 2.89 -11.19 -26.28
CA PHE A 360 3.09 -12.18 -25.24
C PHE A 360 4.21 -11.73 -24.31
N LYS A 361 4.09 -12.02 -23.04
CA LYS A 361 5.14 -11.81 -22.05
C LYS A 361 5.26 -13.02 -21.15
N GLY A 362 6.44 -13.27 -20.65
CA GLY A 362 6.66 -14.32 -19.67
C GLY A 362 7.99 -14.16 -18.98
N GLY A 363 8.11 -14.76 -17.81
CA GLY A 363 9.37 -14.64 -17.11
C GLY A 363 9.38 -15.25 -15.71
N VAL A 364 10.55 -15.12 -15.10
CA VAL A 364 10.83 -15.56 -13.73
C VAL A 364 11.46 -14.40 -12.97
N SER A 365 10.98 -14.18 -11.76
CA SER A 365 11.53 -13.15 -10.87
C SER A 365 11.62 -13.65 -9.44
N ALA A 366 12.71 -13.30 -8.76
CA ALA A 366 12.89 -13.58 -7.34
C ALA A 366 12.63 -12.33 -6.50
N GLY A 367 12.08 -12.55 -5.32
CA GLY A 367 11.87 -11.52 -4.31
C GLY A 367 12.38 -11.97 -2.95
N TYR A 368 12.70 -10.99 -2.11
CA TYR A 368 13.03 -11.27 -0.72
C TYR A 368 12.54 -10.12 0.18
N THR A 369 12.31 -10.45 1.45
CA THR A 369 11.94 -9.50 2.50
C THR A 369 12.69 -9.85 3.77
N THR A 370 13.38 -8.89 4.35
CA THR A 370 14.07 -9.07 5.64
C THR A 370 13.06 -8.94 6.80
N PRO A 371 13.26 -9.67 7.91
CA PRO A 371 12.46 -9.44 9.13
C PRO A 371 12.51 -7.98 9.57
N ASN A 372 11.49 -7.52 10.26
CA ASN A 372 11.47 -6.18 10.83
C ASN A 372 12.62 -6.02 11.84
N ILE A 373 13.08 -4.78 12.02
CA ILE A 373 14.23 -4.48 12.87
C ILE A 373 14.01 -4.87 14.34
N ASP A 374 12.76 -4.80 14.83
CA ASP A 374 12.34 -5.19 16.17
C ASP A 374 12.20 -6.72 16.34
N ASP A 375 11.74 -7.42 15.30
CA ASP A 375 11.50 -8.87 15.35
C ASP A 375 12.74 -9.71 15.61
N ARG A 376 13.93 -9.21 15.24
CA ARG A 376 15.19 -9.95 15.41
C ARG A 376 15.89 -9.73 16.75
N SER A 377 15.51 -8.73 17.53
CA SER A 377 16.17 -8.44 18.80
C SER A 377 15.83 -9.50 19.84
N GLU A 378 16.78 -10.39 20.13
CA GLU A 378 16.59 -11.51 21.06
C GLU A 378 16.08 -11.02 22.41
N GLY A 379 14.95 -11.59 22.86
CA GLY A 379 14.34 -11.28 24.14
C GLY A 379 13.67 -9.90 24.22
N LEU A 380 13.67 -9.09 23.14
CA LEU A 380 12.90 -7.85 23.10
C LEU A 380 11.42 -8.18 23.24
N LYS A 381 10.77 -7.55 24.21
CA LYS A 381 9.33 -7.67 24.45
C LYS A 381 8.60 -6.62 23.66
N ILE A 382 7.84 -7.02 22.65
CA ILE A 382 6.97 -6.16 21.87
C ILE A 382 5.56 -6.32 22.41
N PRO A 383 4.94 -5.28 23.00
CA PRO A 383 3.57 -5.37 23.50
C PRO A 383 2.61 -5.68 22.36
N ILE A 384 1.75 -6.66 22.57
CA ILE A 384 0.66 -7.02 21.68
C ILE A 384 -0.63 -7.21 22.48
N ASN A 385 -1.74 -7.32 21.79
CA ASN A 385 -3.04 -7.47 22.48
C ASN A 385 -3.25 -6.37 23.54
N HIS A 386 -2.92 -5.13 23.19
CA HIS A 386 -3.07 -3.96 24.06
C HIS A 386 -2.25 -4.06 25.37
N GLY A 387 -1.00 -4.51 25.27
CA GLY A 387 -0.11 -4.70 26.41
C GLY A 387 -0.43 -5.91 27.30
N ARG A 388 -1.53 -6.64 27.01
CA ARG A 388 -1.92 -7.85 27.76
C ARG A 388 -1.15 -9.10 27.32
N GLY A 389 -0.55 -9.07 26.14
CA GLY A 389 0.36 -10.08 25.61
C GLY A 389 1.69 -9.50 25.19
N ILE A 390 2.65 -10.37 24.92
CA ILE A 390 3.94 -10.00 24.37
C ILE A 390 4.28 -10.86 23.15
N ARG A 391 4.97 -10.25 22.18
CA ARG A 391 5.70 -10.94 21.14
C ARG A 391 7.21 -10.80 21.42
N LEU A 392 7.91 -11.92 21.43
CA LEU A 392 9.34 -11.95 21.69
C LEU A 392 10.11 -11.87 20.36
N GLY A 393 11.10 -11.00 20.32
CA GLY A 393 12.05 -10.93 19.24
C GLY A 393 12.94 -12.17 19.22
N ARG A 394 13.38 -12.58 18.01
CA ARG A 394 14.18 -13.79 17.79
C ARG A 394 15.32 -13.55 16.80
N SER A 395 16.56 -13.71 17.25
CA SER A 395 17.76 -13.49 16.43
C SER A 395 17.96 -14.50 15.31
N SER A 396 17.34 -15.68 15.40
CA SER A 396 17.46 -16.78 14.43
C SER A 396 16.52 -16.68 13.23
N LEU A 397 15.71 -15.61 13.12
CA LEU A 397 14.87 -15.38 11.96
C LEU A 397 15.70 -15.23 10.68
N LYS A 398 15.19 -15.78 9.58
CA LYS A 398 15.78 -15.69 8.24
C LYS A 398 14.91 -14.80 7.35
N PRO A 399 15.49 -14.14 6.35
CA PRO A 399 14.72 -13.46 5.31
C PRO A 399 13.75 -14.40 4.61
N GLU A 400 12.57 -13.88 4.29
CA GLU A 400 11.58 -14.55 3.46
C GLU A 400 12.00 -14.43 2.00
N THR A 401 11.83 -15.48 1.22
CA THR A 401 12.15 -15.47 -0.22
C THR A 401 11.00 -15.99 -1.06
N SER A 402 10.89 -15.50 -2.29
CA SER A 402 9.91 -15.99 -3.26
C SER A 402 10.52 -16.12 -4.66
N VAL A 403 9.97 -17.03 -5.44
CA VAL A 403 10.19 -17.12 -6.89
C VAL A 403 8.84 -17.14 -7.57
N ASN A 404 8.65 -16.22 -8.50
CA ASN A 404 7.44 -16.10 -9.31
C ASN A 404 7.73 -16.50 -10.76
N TYR A 405 6.83 -17.27 -11.32
CA TYR A 405 6.77 -17.67 -12.73
C TYR A 405 5.50 -17.09 -13.31
N GLU A 406 5.58 -16.39 -14.42
CA GLU A 406 4.38 -15.88 -15.09
C GLU A 406 4.46 -15.94 -16.60
N ILE A 407 3.27 -16.10 -17.20
CA ILE A 407 3.05 -15.95 -18.63
C ILE A 407 1.77 -15.14 -18.84
N GLY A 408 1.80 -14.23 -19.79
CA GLY A 408 0.66 -13.37 -20.08
C GLY A 408 0.60 -12.99 -21.53
N THR A 409 -0.57 -12.49 -21.91
CA THR A 409 -0.84 -11.93 -23.23
C THR A 409 -1.54 -10.58 -23.08
N MET A 410 -1.31 -9.71 -24.02
CA MET A 410 -1.97 -8.42 -24.15
C MET A 410 -2.40 -8.22 -25.59
N TYR A 411 -3.68 -7.92 -25.77
CA TYR A 411 -4.26 -7.53 -27.05
C TYR A 411 -4.75 -6.08 -26.95
N ASP A 412 -4.35 -5.25 -27.88
CA ASP A 412 -4.80 -3.87 -28.01
C ASP A 412 -4.98 -3.56 -29.49
N ASN A 413 -6.20 -3.22 -29.90
CA ASN A 413 -6.45 -2.90 -31.31
C ASN A 413 -6.12 -1.42 -31.64
N ASN A 414 -5.52 -0.69 -30.68
CA ASN A 414 -5.16 0.72 -30.80
C ASN A 414 -6.34 1.68 -31.10
N ASP A 415 -7.57 1.20 -30.89
CA ASP A 415 -8.81 1.95 -31.11
C ASP A 415 -9.73 1.87 -29.89
N ASN A 416 -10.41 0.77 -29.73
CA ASN A 416 -11.51 0.67 -28.77
C ASN A 416 -11.46 -0.53 -27.83
N LEU A 417 -10.54 -1.49 -28.01
CA LEU A 417 -10.48 -2.70 -27.20
C LEU A 417 -9.07 -3.04 -26.75
N SER A 418 -8.87 -3.08 -25.44
CA SER A 418 -7.65 -3.56 -24.79
C SER A 418 -7.99 -4.71 -23.84
N LEU A 419 -7.29 -5.83 -23.97
CA LEU A 419 -7.48 -7.05 -23.16
C LEU A 419 -6.13 -7.53 -22.62
N SER A 420 -6.09 -8.03 -21.41
CA SER A 420 -4.91 -8.74 -20.90
C SER A 420 -5.29 -9.98 -20.10
N ALA A 421 -4.42 -10.98 -20.16
CA ALA A 421 -4.51 -12.19 -19.34
C ALA A 421 -3.12 -12.54 -18.82
N THR A 422 -3.01 -12.90 -17.54
CA THR A 422 -1.75 -13.36 -16.93
C THR A 422 -2.04 -14.52 -15.99
N VAL A 423 -1.31 -15.62 -16.18
CA VAL A 423 -1.28 -16.76 -15.25
C VAL A 423 0.06 -16.69 -14.51
N PHE A 424 0.04 -16.93 -13.21
CA PHE A 424 1.24 -16.91 -12.40
C PHE A 424 1.26 -17.99 -11.32
N HIS A 425 2.47 -18.39 -10.96
CA HIS A 425 2.76 -19.27 -9.84
C HIS A 425 3.87 -18.65 -9.00
N THR A 426 3.69 -18.58 -7.68
CA THR A 426 4.70 -18.06 -6.76
C THR A 426 4.97 -19.10 -5.68
N ASP A 427 6.23 -19.51 -5.54
CA ASP A 427 6.73 -20.30 -4.42
C ASP A 427 7.35 -19.40 -3.35
N PHE A 428 6.99 -19.65 -2.10
CA PHE A 428 7.55 -18.99 -0.92
C PHE A 428 8.38 -19.94 -0.09
N LYS A 429 9.48 -19.43 0.48
CA LYS A 429 10.28 -20.12 1.49
C LYS A 429 10.53 -19.20 2.70
N ASP A 430 10.67 -19.83 3.85
CA ASP A 430 11.01 -19.17 5.11
C ASP A 430 10.03 -18.05 5.51
N LYS A 431 8.74 -18.17 5.14
CA LYS A 431 7.72 -17.17 5.52
C LYS A 431 7.73 -17.00 7.04
N ILE A 432 7.79 -15.74 7.47
CA ILE A 432 7.67 -15.37 8.88
C ILE A 432 6.20 -15.31 9.29
N ASP A 433 5.87 -16.01 10.36
CA ASP A 433 4.54 -16.01 10.95
C ASP A 433 4.63 -16.00 12.47
N SER A 434 3.59 -15.52 13.12
CA SER A 434 3.51 -15.45 14.58
C SER A 434 2.90 -16.73 15.12
N VAL A 435 3.62 -17.40 16.00
CA VAL A 435 3.14 -18.60 16.71
C VAL A 435 2.89 -18.28 18.18
N VAL A 436 1.87 -18.95 18.74
CA VAL A 436 1.56 -18.86 20.17
C VAL A 436 2.50 -19.76 20.93
N ARG A 437 3.26 -19.22 21.88
CA ARG A 437 4.11 -19.99 22.81
C ARG A 437 3.35 -20.39 24.06
N CYS A 438 2.46 -19.52 24.52
CA CYS A 438 1.68 -19.77 25.73
C CYS A 438 0.41 -18.91 25.67
N GLY A 439 -0.73 -19.45 26.13
CA GLY A 439 -1.99 -18.73 26.27
C GLY A 439 -2.59 -18.20 24.97
N GLY A 440 -3.11 -16.99 25.02
CA GLY A 440 -3.70 -16.33 23.86
C GLY A 440 -5.15 -16.75 23.56
N TRP A 441 -5.64 -16.33 22.41
CA TRP A 441 -7.00 -16.64 21.98
C TRP A 441 -7.19 -18.15 21.77
N GLY A 442 -8.23 -18.71 22.40
CA GLY A 442 -8.52 -20.16 22.35
C GLY A 442 -7.90 -20.97 23.49
N SER A 443 -7.12 -20.36 24.39
CA SER A 443 -6.53 -21.06 25.55
C SER A 443 -7.48 -21.28 26.72
N GLY A 444 -8.68 -20.66 26.70
CA GLY A 444 -9.59 -20.60 27.83
C GLY A 444 -9.37 -19.41 28.77
N ALA A 445 -8.27 -18.66 28.60
CA ALA A 445 -8.07 -17.44 29.36
C ALA A 445 -9.02 -16.32 28.90
N ASP A 446 -9.61 -15.61 29.86
CA ASP A 446 -10.42 -14.41 29.56
C ASP A 446 -9.51 -13.21 29.32
N PHE A 447 -9.62 -12.63 28.14
CA PHE A 447 -8.84 -11.47 27.74
C PHE A 447 -8.96 -10.28 28.71
N ASN A 448 -10.14 -10.09 29.31
CA ASN A 448 -10.43 -8.99 30.23
C ASN A 448 -10.23 -9.33 31.71
N ASN A 449 -9.91 -10.59 32.03
CA ASN A 449 -9.73 -11.02 33.42
C ASN A 449 -8.29 -11.56 33.64
N PRO A 450 -7.34 -10.72 34.11
CA PRO A 450 -5.95 -11.13 34.36
C PRO A 450 -5.80 -12.34 35.32
N ALA A 451 -6.78 -12.60 36.20
CA ALA A 451 -6.73 -13.73 37.13
C ALA A 451 -6.81 -15.09 36.40
N THR A 452 -7.26 -15.12 35.16
CA THR A 452 -7.32 -16.31 34.30
C THR A 452 -6.07 -16.55 33.47
N TRP A 453 -5.13 -15.62 33.48
CA TRP A 453 -3.91 -15.70 32.68
C TRP A 453 -2.88 -16.60 33.37
N THR A 454 -2.24 -17.45 32.57
CA THR A 454 -1.28 -18.44 33.09
C THR A 454 0.11 -18.33 32.50
N CYS A 455 0.31 -17.43 31.52
CA CYS A 455 1.59 -17.28 30.82
C CYS A 455 2.52 -16.35 31.58
N VAL A 456 3.61 -16.87 32.11
CA VAL A 456 4.58 -16.10 32.88
C VAL A 456 5.87 -15.92 32.07
N TYR A 457 6.34 -14.69 31.97
CA TYR A 457 7.65 -14.35 31.42
C TYR A 457 8.32 -13.27 32.27
N GLN A 458 9.53 -13.53 32.74
CA GLN A 458 10.31 -12.66 33.64
C GLN A 458 9.49 -12.17 34.85
N GLY A 459 8.71 -13.07 35.47
CA GLY A 459 7.94 -12.78 36.69
C GLY A 459 6.63 -12.04 36.46
N LYS A 460 6.29 -11.64 35.25
CA LYS A 460 5.01 -11.00 34.90
C LYS A 460 4.10 -11.99 34.15
N THR A 461 2.80 -11.92 34.45
CA THR A 461 1.77 -12.79 33.83
C THR A 461 1.13 -12.06 32.64
N TYR A 462 0.93 -12.78 31.54
CA TYR A 462 0.38 -12.27 30.29
C TYR A 462 -0.82 -13.11 29.83
N PHE A 463 -1.71 -12.48 29.08
CA PHE A 463 -2.79 -13.17 28.35
C PHE A 463 -2.22 -14.16 27.32
N GLY A 464 -1.14 -13.79 26.63
CA GLY A 464 -0.48 -14.65 25.68
C GLY A 464 0.96 -14.22 25.39
N ILE A 465 1.80 -15.20 25.11
CA ILE A 465 3.19 -15.04 24.70
C ILE A 465 3.33 -15.58 23.29
N TYR A 466 3.84 -14.76 22.39
CA TYR A 466 3.97 -15.04 20.96
C TYR A 466 5.43 -14.91 20.53
N GLU A 467 5.76 -15.52 19.42
CA GLU A 467 7.08 -15.46 18.81
C GLU A 467 6.98 -15.54 17.29
N ASN A 468 7.74 -14.73 16.57
CA ASN A 468 7.84 -14.87 15.13
C ASN A 468 8.81 -16.01 14.78
N VAL A 469 8.40 -16.87 13.84
CA VAL A 469 9.20 -18.00 13.36
C VAL A 469 9.09 -18.11 11.84
N ASN A 470 10.11 -18.70 11.21
CA ASN A 470 10.01 -19.07 9.80
C ASN A 470 9.21 -20.37 9.65
N ILE A 471 8.05 -20.35 9.00
CA ILE A 471 7.13 -21.49 8.90
C ILE A 471 7.34 -22.38 7.66
N GLY A 472 8.44 -22.23 6.95
CA GLY A 472 8.75 -23.12 5.84
C GLY A 472 8.20 -22.67 4.49
N ARG A 473 7.36 -23.48 3.81
CA ARG A 473 6.98 -23.28 2.40
C ARG A 473 5.51 -22.93 2.22
N ALA A 474 5.24 -22.11 1.19
CA ALA A 474 3.90 -21.85 0.72
C ALA A 474 3.88 -21.60 -0.80
N SER A 475 2.73 -21.65 -1.44
CA SER A 475 2.57 -21.28 -2.85
C SER A 475 1.31 -20.48 -3.10
N ILE A 476 1.32 -19.71 -4.18
CA ILE A 476 0.17 -18.99 -4.71
C ILE A 476 0.06 -19.28 -6.19
N ASP A 477 -1.12 -19.75 -6.64
CA ASP A 477 -1.49 -19.91 -8.04
C ASP A 477 -2.52 -18.86 -8.40
N GLY A 478 -2.40 -18.20 -9.55
CA GLY A 478 -3.34 -17.14 -9.91
C GLY A 478 -3.55 -16.93 -11.40
N LEU A 479 -4.71 -16.30 -11.68
CA LEU A 479 -5.12 -15.81 -12.98
C LEU A 479 -5.64 -14.39 -12.84
N GLU A 480 -5.12 -13.49 -13.65
CA GLU A 480 -5.57 -12.11 -13.76
C GLU A 480 -6.06 -11.85 -15.18
N LEU A 481 -7.28 -11.34 -15.31
CA LEU A 481 -7.84 -10.88 -16.57
C LEU A 481 -8.22 -9.42 -16.42
N SER A 482 -7.97 -8.61 -17.44
CA SER A 482 -8.50 -7.26 -17.54
C SER A 482 -8.94 -6.94 -18.97
N GLY A 483 -9.95 -6.10 -19.09
CA GLY A 483 -10.42 -5.59 -20.35
C GLY A 483 -10.99 -4.20 -20.21
N GLU A 484 -10.70 -3.38 -21.21
CA GLU A 484 -11.31 -2.08 -21.43
C GLU A 484 -11.87 -2.04 -22.84
N TRP A 485 -13.14 -1.66 -22.97
CA TRP A 485 -13.83 -1.59 -24.24
C TRP A 485 -14.60 -0.26 -24.37
N LYS A 486 -14.15 0.60 -25.25
CA LYS A 486 -14.90 1.79 -25.67
C LYS A 486 -16.01 1.36 -26.62
N ILE A 487 -17.18 1.05 -26.07
CA ILE A 487 -18.35 0.56 -26.83
C ILE A 487 -18.82 1.65 -27.83
N LEU A 488 -18.79 2.90 -27.37
CA LEU A 488 -19.07 4.10 -28.14
C LEU A 488 -18.01 5.16 -27.82
N SER A 489 -17.93 6.22 -28.59
CA SER A 489 -17.02 7.35 -28.30
C SER A 489 -17.22 7.98 -26.91
N ASN A 490 -18.40 7.82 -26.33
CA ASN A 490 -18.80 8.36 -25.04
C ASN A 490 -19.23 7.28 -24.03
N LEU A 491 -19.02 5.98 -24.32
CA LEU A 491 -19.37 4.88 -23.43
C LEU A 491 -18.21 3.87 -23.37
N ALA A 492 -17.58 3.74 -22.20
CA ALA A 492 -16.54 2.76 -21.94
C ALA A 492 -16.99 1.72 -20.90
N PHE A 493 -16.65 0.48 -21.14
CA PHE A 493 -16.80 -0.64 -20.21
C PHE A 493 -15.42 -1.12 -19.78
N HIS A 494 -15.26 -1.39 -18.49
CA HIS A 494 -14.05 -2.00 -17.96
C HIS A 494 -14.41 -3.17 -17.05
N ALA A 495 -13.58 -4.23 -17.12
CA ALA A 495 -13.77 -5.43 -16.33
C ALA A 495 -12.43 -6.03 -15.89
N ASN A 496 -12.37 -6.47 -14.65
CA ASN A 496 -11.22 -7.14 -14.06
C ASN A 496 -11.68 -8.39 -13.33
N TYR A 497 -10.96 -9.47 -13.53
CA TYR A 497 -11.13 -10.71 -12.80
C TYR A 497 -9.80 -11.14 -12.21
N THR A 498 -9.80 -11.52 -10.94
CA THR A 498 -8.65 -12.08 -10.24
C THR A 498 -9.04 -13.39 -9.58
N TYR A 499 -8.29 -14.42 -9.86
CA TYR A 499 -8.27 -15.67 -9.10
C TYR A 499 -6.91 -15.77 -8.41
N ALA A 500 -6.87 -16.00 -7.10
CA ALA A 500 -5.65 -16.25 -6.35
C ALA A 500 -5.90 -17.32 -5.28
N LYS A 501 -5.17 -18.44 -5.39
CA LYS A 501 -5.23 -19.55 -4.45
C LYS A 501 -3.90 -19.71 -3.77
N SER A 502 -3.79 -19.29 -2.53
CA SER A 502 -2.63 -19.54 -1.69
C SER A 502 -2.79 -20.83 -0.87
N LYS A 503 -1.66 -21.50 -0.58
CA LYS A 503 -1.61 -22.71 0.24
C LYS A 503 -0.30 -22.77 1.02
N GLN A 504 -0.38 -22.95 2.33
CA GLN A 504 0.77 -23.32 3.15
C GLN A 504 1.11 -24.80 2.92
N LYS A 505 2.36 -25.07 2.59
CA LYS A 505 2.87 -26.43 2.27
C LYS A 505 3.57 -27.09 3.46
N SER A 506 3.68 -26.39 4.58
CA SER A 506 4.30 -26.90 5.82
C SER A 506 3.91 -26.05 7.03
N GLY A 507 4.19 -26.56 8.26
CA GLY A 507 3.89 -25.90 9.53
C GLY A 507 2.49 -26.21 10.06
N GLU A 508 2.12 -25.58 11.19
CA GLU A 508 0.82 -25.81 11.90
C GLU A 508 -0.40 -25.50 11.04
N ASN A 509 -0.24 -24.61 10.07
CA ASN A 509 -1.32 -24.21 9.18
C ASN A 509 -1.22 -24.86 7.79
N GLU A 510 -0.56 -26.02 7.67
CA GLU A 510 -0.47 -26.76 6.41
C GLU A 510 -1.85 -26.99 5.79
N GLY A 511 -1.97 -26.75 4.49
CA GLY A 511 -3.22 -26.84 3.75
C GLY A 511 -4.13 -25.61 3.82
N LYS A 512 -3.90 -24.68 4.76
CA LYS A 512 -4.66 -23.42 4.87
C LYS A 512 -4.14 -22.37 3.90
N ALA A 513 -4.92 -21.32 3.68
CA ALA A 513 -4.48 -20.15 2.91
C ALA A 513 -3.38 -19.38 3.66
N LEU A 514 -2.53 -18.66 2.89
CA LEU A 514 -1.47 -17.81 3.43
C LEU A 514 -2.00 -16.57 4.14
N THR A 515 -3.09 -16.01 3.62
CA THR A 515 -3.68 -14.76 4.08
C THR A 515 -5.19 -14.83 3.97
N ASP A 516 -5.88 -13.93 4.66
CA ASP A 516 -7.35 -13.78 4.61
C ASP A 516 -7.77 -13.06 3.31
N THR A 517 -7.30 -13.53 2.17
CA THR A 517 -7.62 -12.97 0.85
C THR A 517 -8.75 -13.77 0.19
N PRO A 518 -9.70 -13.09 -0.47
CA PRO A 518 -10.74 -13.77 -1.24
C PRO A 518 -10.10 -14.51 -2.43
N ARG A 519 -10.66 -15.68 -2.76
CA ARG A 519 -10.17 -16.48 -3.88
C ARG A 519 -10.54 -15.90 -5.24
N TYR A 520 -11.69 -15.26 -5.33
CA TYR A 520 -12.21 -14.65 -6.56
C TYR A 520 -12.58 -13.21 -6.30
N MET A 521 -12.19 -12.33 -7.19
CA MET A 521 -12.61 -10.93 -7.23
C MET A 521 -13.03 -10.59 -8.65
N ILE A 522 -14.17 -9.92 -8.79
CA ILE A 522 -14.67 -9.41 -10.07
C ILE A 522 -14.96 -7.94 -9.88
N LYS A 523 -14.46 -7.11 -10.76
CA LYS A 523 -14.72 -5.68 -10.78
C LYS A 523 -15.14 -5.29 -12.19
N THR A 524 -16.27 -4.66 -12.32
CA THR A 524 -16.79 -4.18 -13.60
C THR A 524 -17.32 -2.78 -13.45
N GLY A 525 -17.26 -2.00 -14.50
CA GLY A 525 -17.82 -0.65 -14.49
C GLY A 525 -18.12 -0.14 -15.89
N LEU A 526 -18.95 0.90 -15.91
CA LEU A 526 -19.30 1.67 -17.09
C LEU A 526 -19.04 3.14 -16.80
N ASP A 527 -18.40 3.82 -17.73
CA ASP A 527 -18.25 5.27 -17.77
C ASP A 527 -19.02 5.81 -18.97
N TYR A 528 -19.93 6.75 -18.74
CA TYR A 528 -20.78 7.33 -19.78
C TYR A 528 -20.71 8.86 -19.75
N ASP A 529 -20.15 9.45 -20.80
CA ASP A 529 -20.15 10.89 -21.00
C ASP A 529 -21.41 11.29 -21.78
N PHE A 530 -22.46 11.77 -21.06
CA PHE A 530 -23.73 12.18 -21.67
C PHE A 530 -23.53 13.37 -22.63
N ASN A 531 -22.69 14.33 -22.19
CA ASN A 531 -22.22 15.46 -23.00
C ASN A 531 -20.89 15.98 -22.43
N SER A 532 -20.41 17.13 -22.92
CA SER A 532 -19.17 17.76 -22.46
C SER A 532 -19.13 18.10 -20.96
N ASP A 533 -20.29 18.26 -20.34
CA ASP A 533 -20.43 18.80 -18.99
C ASP A 533 -20.95 17.77 -17.98
N LEU A 534 -21.67 16.75 -18.44
CA LEU A 534 -22.31 15.76 -17.59
C LEU A 534 -21.83 14.35 -17.92
N SER A 535 -21.27 13.66 -16.93
CA SER A 535 -20.88 12.26 -17.02
C SER A 535 -21.42 11.43 -15.87
N PHE A 536 -21.60 10.14 -16.13
CA PHE A 536 -22.05 9.13 -15.18
C PHE A 536 -21.06 7.99 -15.13
N TRP A 537 -20.95 7.34 -13.98
CA TRP A 537 -20.19 6.11 -13.84
C TRP A 537 -20.92 5.13 -12.93
N THR A 538 -20.69 3.85 -13.17
CA THR A 538 -21.11 2.79 -12.25
C THR A 538 -20.01 1.76 -12.09
N GLN A 539 -19.96 1.13 -10.94
CA GLN A 539 -18.98 0.09 -10.62
C GLN A 539 -19.62 -0.98 -9.76
N VAL A 540 -19.31 -2.23 -10.08
CA VAL A 540 -19.70 -3.40 -9.29
C VAL A 540 -18.43 -4.13 -8.87
N ASN A 541 -18.27 -4.34 -7.56
CA ASN A 541 -17.18 -5.08 -6.96
C ASN A 541 -17.74 -6.33 -6.27
N TYR A 542 -17.48 -7.51 -6.83
CA TYR A 542 -17.78 -8.79 -6.18
C TYR A 542 -16.52 -9.35 -5.53
N ILE A 543 -16.65 -9.76 -4.28
CA ILE A 543 -15.61 -10.39 -3.47
C ILE A 543 -16.14 -11.74 -2.99
N SER A 544 -15.43 -12.82 -3.31
CA SER A 544 -15.82 -14.16 -2.87
C SER A 544 -15.64 -14.31 -1.38
N ARG A 545 -16.33 -15.30 -0.81
CA ARG A 545 -16.20 -15.58 0.62
C ARG A 545 -14.75 -15.90 1.01
N VAL A 546 -14.34 -15.42 2.17
CA VAL A 546 -13.13 -15.84 2.89
C VAL A 546 -13.55 -16.90 3.90
N LYS A 547 -13.12 -18.15 3.69
CA LYS A 547 -13.42 -19.29 4.58
C LYS A 547 -12.14 -19.77 5.25
N ASN A 548 -12.23 -20.05 6.57
CA ASN A 548 -11.10 -20.51 7.36
C ASN A 548 -9.90 -19.54 7.33
N GLY A 549 -10.18 -18.26 7.19
CA GLY A 549 -9.16 -17.22 7.35
C GLY A 549 -8.64 -17.18 8.78
N VAL A 550 -7.42 -16.72 8.96
CA VAL A 550 -6.80 -16.60 10.30
C VAL A 550 -7.47 -15.47 11.07
N TYR A 551 -7.70 -14.33 10.40
CA TYR A 551 -8.25 -13.11 11.01
C TYR A 551 -9.66 -12.76 10.56
N VAL A 552 -10.06 -13.16 9.34
CA VAL A 552 -11.34 -12.79 8.73
C VAL A 552 -12.07 -14.02 8.22
N ASN A 553 -13.37 -14.09 8.44
CA ASN A 553 -14.25 -15.12 7.89
C ASN A 553 -15.56 -14.46 7.42
N THR A 554 -15.76 -14.37 6.10
CA THR A 554 -16.89 -13.62 5.54
C THR A 554 -17.64 -14.40 4.47
N LYS A 555 -18.91 -14.06 4.30
CA LYS A 555 -19.67 -14.42 3.09
C LYS A 555 -19.05 -13.77 1.86
N GLY A 556 -19.35 -14.29 0.68
CA GLY A 556 -19.20 -13.53 -0.56
C GLY A 556 -20.23 -12.41 -0.65
N TYR A 557 -19.84 -11.26 -1.17
CA TYR A 557 -20.72 -10.09 -1.31
C TYR A 557 -20.37 -9.27 -2.54
N ALA A 558 -21.33 -8.45 -2.98
CA ALA A 558 -21.15 -7.49 -4.05
C ALA A 558 -21.49 -6.09 -3.57
N VAL A 559 -20.69 -5.10 -3.93
CA VAL A 559 -20.95 -3.69 -3.68
C VAL A 559 -21.07 -2.99 -5.03
N THR A 560 -22.17 -2.24 -5.20
CA THR A 560 -22.43 -1.45 -6.41
C THR A 560 -22.37 0.02 -6.05
N ASP A 561 -21.54 0.77 -6.77
CA ASP A 561 -21.37 2.20 -6.62
C ASP A 561 -21.82 2.89 -7.91
N VAL A 562 -22.42 4.07 -7.79
CA VAL A 562 -22.82 4.92 -8.94
C VAL A 562 -22.47 6.38 -8.63
N GLY A 563 -22.19 7.14 -9.66
CA GLY A 563 -21.94 8.56 -9.47
C GLY A 563 -22.11 9.37 -10.75
N THR A 564 -22.12 10.67 -10.57
CA THR A 564 -22.23 11.66 -11.64
C THR A 564 -21.26 12.82 -11.37
N ASN A 565 -20.70 13.38 -12.44
CA ASN A 565 -19.92 14.60 -12.40
C ASN A 565 -20.58 15.63 -13.32
N TYR A 566 -20.74 16.85 -12.82
CA TYR A 566 -21.31 17.96 -13.56
C TYR A 566 -20.37 19.17 -13.53
N LYS A 567 -19.94 19.63 -14.70
CA LYS A 567 -19.16 20.85 -14.85
C LYS A 567 -20.10 22.04 -14.85
N ILE A 568 -20.03 22.85 -13.81
CA ILE A 568 -20.81 24.10 -13.68
C ILE A 568 -20.21 25.17 -14.59
N THR A 569 -18.86 25.19 -14.66
CA THR A 569 -18.08 26.08 -15.53
C THR A 569 -16.87 25.30 -16.06
N LYS A 570 -16.05 25.93 -16.92
CA LYS A 570 -14.79 25.34 -17.37
C LYS A 570 -13.86 24.98 -16.23
N ASN A 571 -13.95 25.69 -15.12
CA ASN A 571 -13.03 25.61 -13.99
C ASN A 571 -13.66 25.00 -12.74
N ALA A 572 -14.97 24.76 -12.70
CA ALA A 572 -15.66 24.27 -11.51
C ALA A 572 -16.59 23.10 -11.84
N SER A 573 -16.51 22.04 -11.05
CA SER A 573 -17.38 20.87 -11.13
C SER A 573 -17.89 20.46 -9.76
N VAL A 574 -19.05 19.81 -9.76
CA VAL A 574 -19.63 19.12 -8.61
C VAL A 574 -19.82 17.66 -8.96
N ASN A 575 -19.72 16.81 -7.97
CA ASN A 575 -19.98 15.39 -8.12
C ASN A 575 -20.92 14.90 -7.03
N PHE A 576 -21.77 13.97 -7.40
CA PHE A 576 -22.63 13.24 -6.47
C PHE A 576 -22.46 11.75 -6.68
N SER A 577 -22.25 11.01 -5.60
CA SER A 577 -22.05 9.57 -5.66
C SER A 577 -22.88 8.86 -4.59
N VAL A 578 -23.33 7.67 -4.93
CA VAL A 578 -23.98 6.74 -4.01
C VAL A 578 -23.12 5.47 -3.97
N TYR A 579 -22.39 5.29 -2.89
CA TYR A 579 -21.61 4.09 -2.64
C TYR A 579 -22.49 3.03 -2.00
N ASN A 580 -22.31 1.78 -2.42
CA ASN A 580 -23.08 0.63 -1.92
C ASN A 580 -24.60 0.83 -2.08
N VAL A 581 -25.03 1.02 -3.34
CA VAL A 581 -26.42 1.34 -3.72
C VAL A 581 -27.43 0.35 -3.12
N PHE A 582 -27.07 -0.92 -3.03
CA PHE A 582 -27.95 -1.97 -2.49
C PHE A 582 -27.88 -2.12 -0.97
N ASN A 583 -27.12 -1.24 -0.30
CA ASN A 583 -27.03 -1.17 1.16
C ASN A 583 -26.54 -2.48 1.80
N GLU A 584 -25.61 -3.17 1.14
CA GLU A 584 -25.02 -4.41 1.66
C GLU A 584 -24.27 -4.13 2.96
N ARG A 585 -24.61 -4.87 4.01
CA ARG A 585 -23.87 -4.84 5.28
C ARG A 585 -23.26 -6.22 5.52
N VAL A 586 -21.95 -6.26 5.58
CA VAL A 586 -21.20 -7.50 5.80
C VAL A 586 -20.49 -7.41 7.14
N ILE A 587 -20.74 -8.38 7.99
CA ILE A 587 -20.12 -8.50 9.30
C ILE A 587 -19.25 -9.76 9.29
N ASP A 588 -18.07 -9.68 9.91
CA ASP A 588 -17.20 -10.84 10.10
C ASP A 588 -17.90 -11.85 11.03
N ASP A 589 -17.88 -13.13 10.65
CA ASP A 589 -18.46 -14.23 11.44
C ASP A 589 -17.64 -14.57 12.71
N LYS A 590 -16.47 -13.95 12.90
CA LYS A 590 -15.62 -14.15 14.09
C LYS A 590 -16.14 -13.36 15.30
N PRO A 591 -15.65 -13.67 16.52
CA PRO A 591 -16.11 -13.02 17.76
C PRO A 591 -16.05 -11.50 17.74
N THR A 592 -15.14 -10.90 16.97
CA THR A 592 -15.01 -9.45 16.83
C THR A 592 -16.20 -8.82 16.13
N ARG A 593 -16.92 -9.57 15.27
CA ARG A 593 -18.07 -9.08 14.49
C ARG A 593 -17.82 -7.74 13.80
N ALA A 594 -16.60 -7.49 13.37
CA ALA A 594 -16.23 -6.24 12.74
C ALA A 594 -17.01 -6.03 11.44
N LEU A 595 -17.34 -4.78 11.17
CA LEU A 595 -18.12 -4.39 10.00
C LEU A 595 -17.21 -4.28 8.76
N ILE A 596 -17.47 -5.08 7.73
CA ILE A 596 -16.68 -5.18 6.48
C ILE A 596 -17.22 -4.25 5.42
N ALA A 597 -18.55 -4.19 5.29
CA ALA A 597 -19.24 -3.24 4.45
C ALA A 597 -20.20 -2.43 5.32
N GLU A 598 -20.03 -1.12 5.30
CA GLU A 598 -20.71 -0.16 6.19
C GLU A 598 -22.17 0.10 5.80
N GLY A 599 -22.62 -0.39 4.64
CA GLY A 599 -23.91 -0.04 4.08
C GLY A 599 -23.82 1.16 3.12
N ARG A 600 -24.98 1.72 2.75
CA ARG A 600 -25.06 2.81 1.78
C ARG A 600 -24.52 4.12 2.32
N LYS A 601 -23.81 4.85 1.42
CA LYS A 601 -23.24 6.16 1.71
C LYS A 601 -23.46 7.10 0.55
N PHE A 602 -23.84 8.33 0.85
CA PHE A 602 -24.00 9.41 -0.12
C PHE A 602 -22.82 10.35 -0.01
N GLN A 603 -22.26 10.78 -1.14
CA GLN A 603 -21.16 11.73 -1.17
C GLN A 603 -21.51 12.89 -2.09
N LEU A 604 -21.30 14.11 -1.59
CA LEU A 604 -21.33 15.32 -2.38
C LEU A 604 -19.94 15.95 -2.38
N GLY A 605 -19.41 16.24 -3.54
CA GLY A 605 -18.09 16.83 -3.68
C GLY A 605 -18.03 17.95 -4.70
N PHE A 606 -16.92 18.68 -4.67
CA PHE A 606 -16.62 19.76 -5.59
C PHE A 606 -15.15 19.77 -5.98
N ASN A 607 -14.85 20.34 -7.14
CA ASN A 607 -13.50 20.58 -7.63
C ASN A 607 -13.46 21.92 -8.38
N VAL A 608 -12.48 22.78 -8.02
CA VAL A 608 -12.30 24.11 -8.62
C VAL A 608 -10.84 24.27 -9.02
N ASN A 609 -10.62 24.62 -10.29
CA ASN A 609 -9.32 24.91 -10.87
C ASN A 609 -9.17 26.42 -11.13
N PHE A 610 -7.97 26.93 -10.98
CA PHE A 610 -7.60 28.33 -11.18
C PHE A 610 -6.43 28.45 -12.11
#